data_b067523b3268d841a4e885baa9da1ec8
#
_entry.id   b067523b3268d841a4e885baa9da1ec8
#
_cell.length_a   1.000
_cell.length_b   1.000
_cell.length_c   1.000
_cell.angle_alpha   90.00
_cell.angle_beta   90.00
_cell.angle_gamma   90.00
#
_symmetry.space_group_name_H-M   'P 1'
#
loop_
_entity.id
_entity.type
_entity.pdbx_description
1 polymer ?
#
loop_
_entity_poly.entity_id
_entity_poly.type
_entity_poly.pdbx_seq_one_letter_code
_entity_poly.pdbx_strand_id
1 'polypeptide(L)'
;MPRVNLIRDEGRERAKARRALIRMKCAERDIPSQAVLARKIGLNESTMSTKINSGAWTADDLRALDRQLRFSAEELAQFVRA
;
A
#
# COMPACT_ATOMS: atom_id res chain seq x y z
N MET A 1 -10.69 -26.81 18.22
CA MET A 1 -10.38 -26.15 17.85
C MET A 1 -10.45 -25.43 17.26
N PRO A 2 -10.71 -25.08 17.00
CA PRO A 2 -10.66 -24.47 16.16
C PRO A 2 -10.49 -23.60 15.88
N ARG A 3 -10.26 -23.31 15.96
CA ARG A 3 -9.93 -22.34 15.67
C ARG A 3 -9.20 -21.98 14.68
N VAL A 4 -9.26 -22.43 13.87
CA VAL A 4 -8.67 -22.23 12.72
C VAL A 4 -8.74 -20.87 12.26
N ASN A 5 -9.78 -20.33 12.32
CA ASN A 5 -9.94 -19.02 11.98
C ASN A 5 -9.31 -18.17 12.95
N LEU A 6 -8.85 -18.74 13.94
CA LEU A 6 -8.04 -18.04 14.84
C LEU A 6 -6.78 -17.70 14.16
N ILE A 7 -6.51 -18.36 13.07
CA ILE A 7 -5.36 -18.06 12.32
C ILE A 7 -5.68 -16.85 11.51
N ARG A 8 -5.03 -15.78 11.79
CA ARG A 8 -5.24 -14.58 11.01
C ARG A 8 -4.63 -14.72 9.65
N ASP A 9 -5.30 -14.14 8.67
CA ASP A 9 -4.73 -14.03 7.35
C ASP A 9 -3.78 -12.85 7.38
N GLU A 10 -2.51 -13.13 7.64
CA GLU A 10 -1.50 -12.10 7.76
C GLU A 10 -1.31 -11.34 6.45
N GLY A 11 -1.49 -12.01 5.33
CA GLY A 11 -1.41 -11.35 4.04
C GLY A 11 -2.50 -10.30 3.86
N ARG A 12 -3.72 -10.64 4.27
CA ARG A 12 -4.84 -9.72 4.17
C ARG A 12 -4.67 -8.54 5.12
N GLU A 13 -4.20 -8.80 6.33
CA GLU A 13 -3.96 -7.73 7.30
C GLU A 13 -2.85 -6.82 6.86
N ARG A 14 -1.81 -7.38 6.26
CA ARG A 14 -0.71 -6.61 5.72
C ARG A 14 -1.20 -5.70 4.58
N ALA A 15 -2.00 -6.26 3.69
CA ALA A 15 -2.54 -5.48 2.57
C ALA A 15 -3.43 -4.35 3.08
N LYS A 16 -4.23 -4.62 4.09
CA LYS A 16 -5.12 -3.64 4.69
C LYS A 16 -4.31 -2.49 5.32
N ALA A 17 -3.26 -2.83 6.06
CA ALA A 17 -2.43 -1.83 6.73
C ALA A 17 -1.69 -0.96 5.71
N ARG A 18 -1.16 -1.58 4.67
CA ARG A 18 -0.46 -0.85 3.61
C ARG A 18 -1.40 0.06 2.83
N ARG A 19 -2.60 -0.44 2.55
CA ARG A 19 -3.61 0.35 1.85
C ARG A 19 -4.04 1.56 2.67
N ALA A 20 -4.23 1.39 3.98
CA ALA A 20 -4.60 2.48 4.86
C ALA A 20 -3.54 3.57 4.88
N LEU A 21 -2.27 3.18 4.92
CA LEU A 21 -1.17 4.12 4.91
C LEU A 21 -1.11 4.88 3.59
N ILE A 22 -1.29 4.18 2.48
CA ILE A 22 -1.31 4.82 1.16
C ILE A 22 -2.46 5.83 1.08
N ARG A 23 -3.64 5.48 1.57
CA ARG A 23 -4.78 6.40 1.56
C ARG A 23 -4.52 7.65 2.37
N MET A 24 -3.92 7.48 3.53
CA MET A 24 -3.58 8.60 4.39
C MET A 24 -2.60 9.54 3.70
N LYS A 25 -1.57 8.98 3.09
CA LYS A 25 -0.57 9.79 2.40
C LYS A 25 -1.15 10.46 1.15
N CYS A 26 -2.04 9.79 0.44
CA CYS A 26 -2.70 10.40 -0.70
C CYS A 26 -3.51 11.60 -0.26
N ALA A 27 -4.20 11.51 0.86
CA ALA A 27 -4.96 12.64 1.39
C ALA A 27 -4.03 13.80 1.73
N GLU A 28 -2.87 13.51 2.32
CA GLU A 28 -1.89 14.54 2.66
C GLU A 28 -1.31 15.23 1.44
N ARG A 29 -1.22 14.53 0.32
CA ARG A 29 -0.60 15.05 -0.91
C ARG A 29 -1.61 15.47 -1.94
N ASP A 30 -2.88 15.56 -1.58
CA ASP A 30 -3.95 15.97 -2.50
C ASP A 30 -4.04 15.10 -3.74
N ILE A 31 -3.82 13.80 -3.58
CA ILE A 31 -3.99 12.84 -4.67
C ILE A 31 -5.41 12.30 -4.52
N PRO A 32 -6.31 12.64 -5.44
CA PRO A 32 -7.74 12.39 -5.25
C PRO A 32 -8.18 10.95 -5.45
N SER A 33 -7.40 10.14 -6.12
CA SER A 33 -7.83 8.78 -6.39
C SER A 33 -6.65 7.85 -6.62
N GLN A 34 -6.95 6.56 -6.53
CA GLN A 34 -5.99 5.51 -6.82
C GLN A 34 -5.51 5.57 -8.27
N ALA A 35 -6.41 5.92 -9.18
CA ALA A 35 -6.05 6.05 -10.58
C ALA A 35 -5.01 7.15 -10.81
N VAL A 36 -5.16 8.26 -10.12
CA VAL A 36 -4.21 9.36 -10.22
C VAL A 36 -2.85 8.93 -9.67
N LEU A 37 -2.85 8.23 -8.54
CA LEU A 37 -1.62 7.74 -7.95
C LEU A 37 -0.93 6.75 -8.90
N ALA A 38 -1.69 5.83 -9.48
CA ALA A 38 -1.15 4.85 -10.42
C ALA A 38 -0.45 5.54 -11.58
N ARG A 39 -1.08 6.57 -12.12
CA ARG A 39 -0.52 7.33 -13.22
C ARG A 39 0.79 8.00 -12.81
N LYS A 40 0.84 8.53 -11.60
CA LYS A 40 2.04 9.21 -11.10
C LYS A 40 3.23 8.27 -10.90
N ILE A 41 2.96 7.02 -10.59
CA ILE A 41 4.05 6.05 -10.39
C ILE A 41 4.25 5.13 -11.59
N GLY A 42 3.56 5.41 -12.68
CA GLY A 42 3.79 4.68 -13.93
C GLY A 42 3.14 3.32 -14.03
N LEU A 43 2.07 3.08 -13.29
CA LEU A 43 1.34 1.81 -13.34
C LEU A 43 -0.04 2.05 -13.95
N ASN A 44 -0.61 1.01 -14.57
CA ASN A 44 -1.99 1.13 -15.01
C ASN A 44 -2.91 0.82 -13.81
N GLU A 45 -4.20 1.14 -13.95
CA GLU A 45 -5.14 0.99 -12.85
C GLU A 45 -5.32 -0.45 -12.42
N SER A 46 -5.30 -1.38 -13.36
CA SER A 46 -5.46 -2.80 -13.07
C SER A 46 -4.31 -3.31 -12.21
N THR A 47 -3.08 -2.98 -12.60
CA THR A 47 -1.89 -3.38 -11.85
C THR A 47 -1.89 -2.73 -10.47
N MET A 48 -2.25 -1.45 -10.41
CA MET A 48 -2.33 -0.74 -9.14
C MET A 48 -3.33 -1.39 -8.19
N SER A 49 -4.50 -1.72 -8.71
CA SER A 49 -5.55 -2.36 -7.93
C SER A 49 -5.08 -3.71 -7.38
N THR A 50 -4.41 -4.50 -8.21
CA THR A 50 -3.86 -5.78 -7.79
C THR A 50 -2.85 -5.62 -6.67
N LYS A 51 -1.94 -4.67 -6.79
CA LYS A 51 -0.93 -4.44 -5.77
C LYS A 51 -1.54 -3.95 -4.46
N ILE A 52 -2.52 -3.07 -4.55
CA ILE A 52 -3.21 -2.56 -3.36
C ILE A 52 -3.96 -3.68 -2.65
N ASN A 53 -4.65 -4.50 -3.39
CA ASN A 53 -5.46 -5.57 -2.80
C ASN A 53 -4.61 -6.72 -2.24
N SER A 54 -3.52 -7.05 -2.90
CA SER A 54 -2.64 -8.12 -2.44
C SER A 54 -1.62 -7.66 -1.41
N GLY A 55 -1.31 -6.36 -1.40
CA GLY A 55 -0.27 -5.82 -0.54
C GLY A 55 1.13 -6.17 -1.01
N ALA A 56 1.27 -6.72 -2.23
CA ALA A 56 2.56 -7.16 -2.74
C ALA A 56 3.21 -6.04 -3.55
N TRP A 57 4.18 -5.40 -2.96
CA TRP A 57 4.91 -4.29 -3.57
C TRP A 57 6.38 -4.67 -3.71
N THR A 58 6.97 -4.34 -4.85
CA THR A 58 8.40 -4.56 -5.05
C THR A 58 9.18 -3.36 -4.50
N ALA A 59 10.48 -3.51 -4.37
CA ALA A 59 11.32 -2.42 -3.92
C ALA A 59 11.23 -1.21 -4.86
N ASP A 60 11.14 -1.46 -6.16
CA ASP A 60 11.00 -0.38 -7.14
C ASP A 60 9.66 0.33 -7.01
N ASP A 61 8.60 -0.44 -6.76
CA ASP A 61 7.28 0.12 -6.51
C ASP A 61 7.32 1.02 -5.28
N LEU A 62 7.97 0.56 -4.23
CA LEU A 62 8.06 1.30 -2.99
C LEU A 62 8.82 2.60 -3.17
N ARG A 63 9.89 2.58 -3.96
CA ARG A 63 10.61 3.81 -4.28
C ARG A 63 9.74 4.79 -5.02
N ALA A 64 8.95 4.30 -5.99
CA ALA A 64 8.05 5.15 -6.75
C ALA A 64 6.98 5.74 -5.85
N LEU A 65 6.41 4.93 -4.96
CA LEU A 65 5.43 5.42 -3.99
C LEU A 65 6.03 6.47 -3.08
N ASP A 66 7.21 6.20 -2.54
CA ASP A 66 7.87 7.13 -1.63
C ASP A 66 8.16 8.47 -2.32
N ARG A 67 8.55 8.43 -3.58
CA ARG A 67 8.82 9.64 -4.33
C ARG A 67 7.59 10.53 -4.43
N GLN A 68 6.41 9.93 -4.57
CA GLN A 68 5.17 10.66 -4.72
C GLN A 68 4.50 10.98 -3.39
N LEU A 69 4.57 10.07 -2.45
CA LEU A 69 3.85 10.18 -1.18
C LEU A 69 4.71 10.72 -0.03
N ARG A 70 6.02 10.63 -0.18
CA ARG A 70 6.95 11.16 0.83
C ARG A 70 6.72 10.59 2.21
N PHE A 71 6.90 9.30 2.34
CA PHE A 71 6.79 8.65 3.66
C PHE A 71 7.87 9.15 4.59
N SER A 72 7.53 9.33 5.86
CA SER A 72 8.55 9.54 6.88
C SER A 72 9.26 8.21 7.11
N ALA A 73 10.41 8.24 7.78
CA ALA A 73 11.14 7.01 8.07
C ALA A 73 10.28 6.04 8.87
N GLU A 74 9.49 6.56 9.81
CA GLU A 74 8.60 5.75 10.62
C GLU A 74 7.48 5.13 9.78
N GLU A 75 6.89 5.92 8.90
CA GLU A 75 5.83 5.43 8.02
C GLU A 75 6.36 4.37 7.07
N LEU A 76 7.55 4.59 6.53
CA LEU A 76 8.17 3.63 5.64
C LEU A 76 8.43 2.32 6.36
N ALA A 77 8.91 2.39 7.60
CA ALA A 77 9.12 1.20 8.42
C ALA A 77 7.82 0.46 8.67
N GLN A 78 6.74 1.19 8.94
CA GLN A 78 5.43 0.58 9.11
C GLN A 78 4.97 -0.14 7.84
N PHE A 79 5.19 0.47 6.70
CA PHE A 79 4.81 -0.12 5.42
C PHE A 79 5.57 -1.44 5.19
N VAL A 80 6.86 -1.41 5.43
CA VAL A 80 7.70 -2.58 5.22
C VAL A 80 7.37 -3.71 6.19
N ARG A 81 7.07 -3.38 7.43
CA ARG A 81 6.77 -4.37 8.45
C ARG A 81 5.36 -4.92 8.41
N ALA A 82 4.47 -4.19 7.78
CA ALA A 82 3.06 -4.58 7.75
C ALA A 82 2.80 -5.96 7.15
#